data_46f012e17b2118fd446c434e4d553797
#
_entry.id   46f012e17b2118fd446c434e4d553797
#
_cell.length_a   1.000
_cell.length_b   1.000
_cell.length_c   1.000
_cell.angle_alpha   90.00
_cell.angle_beta   90.00
_cell.angle_gamma   90.00
#
_symmetry.space_group_name_H-M   'P 1'
#
loop_
_entity.id
_entity.type
_entity.pdbx_description
1 polymer ?
#
loop_
_entity_poly.entity_id
_entity_poly.type
_entity_poly.pdbx_seq_one_letter_code
_entity_poly.pdbx_strand_id
1 'polypeptide(L)'
;DLADHYADLARQERRGPARLKDKTVINLFFENSTRTMSSFEIAAKRLGADVVNMPVAASSVQKGETLIDTAMTLNAMKPDVIVIRHSASGGVKLLSRKVDCAVINAGDGLHEHPTQGLLDTLTIRREKGRIEGLNVTICGDIAHSRVARSTTYALHQLGARVRLAGPKTLLPRDASEWGAESVHTDFDT
;
A
#
# COMPACT_ATOMS: atom_id res chain seq x y z
N ASP A 1 19.25 5.85 0.84
CA ASP A 1 18.35 5.47 -0.22
C ASP A 1 17.30 6.55 -0.47
N LEU A 2 16.43 6.39 -1.49
CA LEU A 2 15.51 7.45 -1.91
C LEU A 2 14.46 7.76 -0.82
N ALA A 3 13.97 6.75 -0.12
CA ALA A 3 12.99 6.92 0.96
C ALA A 3 13.58 7.67 2.15
N ASP A 4 14.83 7.38 2.52
CA ASP A 4 15.55 8.12 3.57
C ASP A 4 15.74 9.57 3.18
N HIS A 5 16.17 9.84 1.94
CA HIS A 5 16.35 11.20 1.44
C HIS A 5 15.06 12.04 1.55
N TYR A 6 13.91 11.51 1.10
CA TYR A 6 12.65 12.25 1.18
C TYR A 6 12.14 12.38 2.63
N ALA A 7 12.36 11.39 3.48
CA ALA A 7 12.00 11.49 4.88
C ALA A 7 12.83 12.56 5.61
N ASP A 8 14.11 12.68 5.29
CA ASP A 8 14.99 13.69 5.88
C ASP A 8 14.65 15.10 5.37
N LEU A 9 14.32 15.25 4.08
CA LEU A 9 13.79 16.52 3.55
C LEU A 9 12.49 16.92 4.26
N ALA A 10 11.60 15.98 4.52
CA ALA A 10 10.35 16.25 5.22
C ALA A 10 10.58 16.69 6.68
N ARG A 11 11.56 16.09 7.38
CA ARG A 11 11.95 16.51 8.75
C ARG A 11 12.55 17.92 8.78
N GLN A 12 13.24 18.31 7.73
CA GLN A 12 13.85 19.65 7.59
C GLN A 12 12.85 20.69 7.05
N GLU A 13 11.58 20.36 6.93
CA GLU A 13 10.52 21.19 6.33
C GLU A 13 10.85 21.67 4.91
N ARG A 14 11.75 20.97 4.21
CA ARG A 14 12.19 21.28 2.85
C ARG A 14 11.36 20.48 1.83
N ARG A 15 11.03 21.14 0.73
CA ARG A 15 10.48 20.46 -0.44
C ARG A 15 11.63 19.81 -1.21
N GLY A 16 11.43 18.57 -1.63
CA GLY A 16 12.32 17.90 -2.58
C GLY A 16 12.20 18.48 -4.00
N PRO A 17 13.01 17.99 -4.94
CA PRO A 17 12.89 18.39 -6.34
C PRO A 17 11.48 18.08 -6.85
N ALA A 18 10.91 18.99 -7.66
CA ALA A 18 9.57 18.87 -8.23
C ALA A 18 9.56 17.83 -9.38
N ARG A 19 9.79 16.55 -9.04
CA ARG A 19 9.91 15.44 -10.01
C ARG A 19 8.62 15.11 -10.73
N LEU A 20 7.49 15.53 -10.16
CA LEU A 20 6.14 15.34 -10.73
C LEU A 20 5.53 16.66 -11.19
N LYS A 21 6.37 17.66 -11.52
CA LYS A 21 5.90 18.91 -12.11
C LYS A 21 5.13 18.60 -13.41
N ASP A 22 3.99 19.27 -13.60
CA ASP A 22 3.09 19.10 -14.75
C ASP A 22 2.47 17.69 -14.86
N LYS A 23 2.49 16.90 -13.76
CA LYS A 23 1.87 15.59 -13.66
C LYS A 23 0.59 15.67 -12.84
N THR A 24 -0.44 14.92 -13.25
CA THR A 24 -1.72 14.81 -12.55
C THR A 24 -1.81 13.48 -11.82
N VAL A 25 -2.06 13.55 -10.51
CA VAL A 25 -2.27 12.40 -9.62
C VAL A 25 -3.71 12.38 -9.15
N ILE A 26 -4.43 11.29 -9.36
CA ILE A 26 -5.79 11.08 -8.85
C ILE A 26 -5.74 10.10 -7.69
N ASN A 27 -6.19 10.53 -6.50
CA ASN A 27 -6.41 9.65 -5.35
C ASN A 27 -7.86 9.14 -5.38
N LEU A 28 -8.04 7.88 -5.78
CA LEU A 28 -9.35 7.22 -5.93
C LEU A 28 -9.59 6.25 -4.76
N PHE A 29 -10.42 6.64 -3.80
CA PHE A 29 -10.62 5.89 -2.57
C PHE A 29 -12.06 5.41 -2.42
N PHE A 30 -12.27 4.09 -2.56
CA PHE A 30 -13.55 3.40 -2.33
C PHE A 30 -13.77 3.03 -0.85
N GLU A 31 -12.72 3.04 -0.04
CA GLU A 31 -12.79 2.93 1.41
C GLU A 31 -12.32 4.23 2.07
N ASN A 32 -12.99 4.64 3.13
CA ASN A 32 -12.55 5.80 3.92
C ASN A 32 -11.19 5.54 4.56
N SER A 33 -10.23 6.35 4.25
CA SER A 33 -8.90 6.30 4.85
C SER A 33 -8.23 7.67 4.81
N THR A 34 -8.57 8.50 5.78
CA THR A 34 -8.04 9.87 5.88
C THR A 34 -6.52 9.91 5.90
N ARG A 35 -5.89 9.06 6.73
CA ARG A 35 -4.41 9.03 6.83
C ARG A 35 -3.74 8.67 5.51
N THR A 36 -4.20 7.61 4.85
CA THR A 36 -3.59 7.13 3.60
C THR A 36 -3.81 8.14 2.48
N MET A 37 -5.03 8.64 2.31
CA MET A 37 -5.33 9.64 1.26
C MET A 37 -4.53 10.92 1.46
N SER A 38 -4.49 11.47 2.68
CA SER A 38 -3.71 12.67 2.99
C SER A 38 -2.20 12.46 2.79
N SER A 39 -1.66 11.27 3.12
CA SER A 39 -0.24 10.98 2.92
C SER A 39 0.14 10.97 1.44
N PHE A 40 -0.67 10.38 0.57
CA PHE A 40 -0.45 10.41 -0.88
C PHE A 40 -0.63 11.82 -1.45
N GLU A 41 -1.64 12.55 -1.00
CA GLU A 41 -1.85 13.95 -1.41
C GLU A 41 -0.65 14.82 -1.09
N ILE A 42 -0.19 14.76 0.17
CA ILE A 42 0.97 15.54 0.62
C ILE A 42 2.23 15.16 -0.15
N ALA A 43 2.46 13.86 -0.35
CA ALA A 43 3.62 13.37 -1.08
C ALA A 43 3.63 13.87 -2.54
N ALA A 44 2.50 13.73 -3.25
CA ALA A 44 2.38 14.16 -4.64
C ALA A 44 2.55 15.69 -4.77
N LYS A 45 1.92 16.49 -3.89
CA LYS A 45 2.07 17.95 -3.86
C LYS A 45 3.50 18.39 -3.54
N ARG A 46 4.20 17.69 -2.64
CA ARG A 46 5.62 17.98 -2.35
C ARG A 46 6.54 17.71 -3.53
N LEU A 47 6.16 16.76 -4.39
CA LEU A 47 6.85 16.45 -5.64
C LEU A 47 6.42 17.34 -6.82
N GLY A 48 5.50 18.28 -6.60
CA GLY A 48 5.06 19.26 -7.60
C GLY A 48 3.92 18.82 -8.50
N ALA A 49 3.21 17.73 -8.17
CA ALA A 49 2.06 17.26 -8.94
C ALA A 49 0.79 18.07 -8.62
N ASP A 50 -0.10 18.14 -9.62
CA ASP A 50 -1.51 18.47 -9.42
C ASP A 50 -2.25 17.26 -8.87
N VAL A 51 -3.03 17.45 -7.79
CA VAL A 51 -3.68 16.34 -7.09
C VAL A 51 -5.19 16.51 -7.06
N VAL A 52 -5.90 15.47 -7.48
CA VAL A 52 -7.36 15.37 -7.39
C VAL A 52 -7.72 14.26 -6.42
N ASN A 53 -8.45 14.59 -5.34
CA ASN A 53 -8.95 13.60 -4.40
C ASN A 53 -10.40 13.24 -4.74
N MET A 54 -10.66 11.94 -4.92
CA MET A 54 -11.98 11.39 -5.23
C MET A 54 -12.38 10.36 -4.16
N PRO A 55 -12.98 10.80 -3.05
CA PRO A 55 -13.61 9.89 -2.10
C PRO A 55 -14.91 9.36 -2.71
N VAL A 56 -14.92 8.08 -3.11
CA VAL A 56 -16.02 7.47 -3.85
C VAL A 56 -17.28 7.32 -3.02
N ALA A 57 -17.18 7.23 -1.68
CA ALA A 57 -18.33 7.21 -0.78
C ALA A 57 -19.26 8.45 -0.94
N ALA A 58 -18.76 9.53 -1.53
CA ALA A 58 -19.49 10.77 -1.78
C ALA A 58 -19.80 11.01 -3.28
N SER A 59 -19.49 10.06 -4.17
CA SER A 59 -19.53 10.27 -5.62
C SER A 59 -20.59 9.42 -6.35
N SER A 60 -20.71 9.60 -7.67
CA SER A 60 -21.62 8.96 -8.60
C SER A 60 -21.57 7.42 -8.63
N VAL A 61 -20.54 6.78 -8.08
CA VAL A 61 -20.47 5.30 -7.93
C VAL A 61 -21.61 4.74 -7.06
N GLN A 62 -22.18 5.53 -6.17
CA GLN A 62 -23.44 5.19 -5.48
C GLN A 62 -24.64 5.06 -6.43
N LYS A 63 -24.53 5.52 -7.66
CA LYS A 63 -25.59 5.47 -8.69
C LYS A 63 -25.53 4.22 -9.57
N GLY A 64 -24.74 3.20 -9.20
CA GLY A 64 -24.67 1.93 -9.93
C GLY A 64 -23.54 1.85 -10.98
N GLU A 65 -22.61 2.80 -11.03
CA GLU A 65 -21.42 2.71 -11.86
C GLU A 65 -20.50 1.57 -11.37
N THR A 66 -19.98 0.78 -12.31
CA THR A 66 -19.02 -0.26 -12.00
C THR A 66 -17.60 0.32 -11.84
N LEU A 67 -16.70 -0.44 -11.20
CA LEU A 67 -15.28 -0.08 -11.13
C LEU A 67 -14.67 0.13 -12.54
N ILE A 68 -15.15 -0.62 -13.53
CA ILE A 68 -14.68 -0.50 -14.91
C ILE A 68 -15.14 0.83 -15.54
N ASP A 69 -16.39 1.22 -15.35
CA ASP A 69 -16.91 2.50 -15.86
C ASP A 69 -16.15 3.67 -15.25
N THR A 70 -15.90 3.62 -13.94
CA THR A 70 -15.07 4.61 -13.24
C THR A 70 -13.66 4.65 -13.84
N ALA A 71 -13.03 3.49 -14.06
CA ALA A 71 -11.69 3.40 -14.66
C ALA A 71 -11.65 4.03 -16.06
N MET A 72 -12.63 3.73 -16.92
CA MET A 72 -12.71 4.27 -18.28
C MET A 72 -12.92 5.79 -18.28
N THR A 73 -13.77 6.29 -17.40
CA THR A 73 -14.02 7.73 -17.22
C THR A 73 -12.74 8.46 -16.79
N LEU A 74 -12.03 7.92 -15.81
CA LEU A 74 -10.77 8.51 -15.34
C LEU A 74 -9.66 8.42 -16.40
N ASN A 75 -9.60 7.31 -17.14
CA ASN A 75 -8.62 7.15 -18.22
C ASN A 75 -8.81 8.20 -19.32
N ALA A 76 -10.07 8.55 -19.63
CA ALA A 76 -10.39 9.61 -20.60
C ALA A 76 -9.90 11.01 -20.14
N MET A 77 -9.73 11.25 -18.85
CA MET A 77 -9.16 12.48 -18.28
C MET A 77 -7.63 12.53 -18.37
N LYS A 78 -6.99 11.43 -18.82
CA LYS A 78 -5.53 11.29 -19.03
C LYS A 78 -4.69 11.66 -17.81
N PRO A 79 -4.94 11.11 -16.62
CA PRO A 79 -4.04 11.29 -15.48
C PRO A 79 -2.70 10.59 -15.74
N ASP A 80 -1.64 11.03 -15.07
CA ASP A 80 -0.35 10.34 -15.11
C ASP A 80 -0.30 9.19 -14.08
N VAL A 81 -0.98 9.35 -12.95
CA VAL A 81 -0.99 8.37 -11.86
C VAL A 81 -2.38 8.30 -11.22
N ILE A 82 -2.85 7.08 -10.98
CA ILE A 82 -4.01 6.81 -10.12
C ILE A 82 -3.52 6.08 -8.88
N VAL A 83 -3.75 6.66 -7.70
CA VAL A 83 -3.58 6.01 -6.40
C VAL A 83 -4.93 5.45 -5.99
N ILE A 84 -5.07 4.13 -5.93
CA ILE A 84 -6.36 3.50 -5.67
C ILE A 84 -6.36 2.69 -4.37
N ARG A 85 -7.45 2.83 -3.60
CA ARG A 85 -7.81 1.96 -2.49
C ARG A 85 -9.21 1.38 -2.70
N HIS A 86 -9.32 0.06 -2.68
CA HIS A 86 -10.57 -0.67 -2.95
C HIS A 86 -10.86 -1.72 -1.90
N SER A 87 -12.14 -1.94 -1.58
CA SER A 87 -12.58 -2.92 -0.58
C SER A 87 -12.54 -4.36 -1.08
N ALA A 88 -12.73 -4.58 -2.39
CA ALA A 88 -12.66 -5.91 -2.98
C ALA A 88 -11.24 -6.26 -3.40
N SER A 89 -10.74 -7.41 -2.93
CA SER A 89 -9.44 -7.97 -3.33
C SER A 89 -9.38 -8.19 -4.85
N GLY A 90 -8.30 -7.71 -5.48
CA GLY A 90 -8.12 -7.76 -6.93
C GLY A 90 -8.68 -6.56 -7.69
N GLY A 91 -9.45 -5.68 -7.04
CA GLY A 91 -10.02 -4.48 -7.66
C GLY A 91 -8.95 -3.54 -8.22
N VAL A 92 -7.87 -3.35 -7.49
CA VAL A 92 -6.73 -2.53 -7.94
C VAL A 92 -6.08 -3.11 -9.19
N LYS A 93 -5.85 -4.44 -9.22
CA LYS A 93 -5.29 -5.13 -10.38
C LYS A 93 -6.24 -5.09 -11.59
N LEU A 94 -7.55 -5.21 -11.36
CA LEU A 94 -8.53 -5.08 -12.43
C LEU A 94 -8.47 -3.68 -13.05
N LEU A 95 -8.47 -2.62 -12.24
CA LEU A 95 -8.40 -1.24 -12.72
C LEU A 95 -7.08 -1.00 -13.47
N SER A 96 -5.95 -1.46 -12.96
CA SER A 96 -4.64 -1.25 -13.60
C SER A 96 -4.52 -1.83 -15.03
N ARG A 97 -5.38 -2.78 -15.37
CA ARG A 97 -5.46 -3.36 -16.73
C ARG A 97 -6.38 -2.58 -17.68
N LYS A 98 -7.09 -1.58 -17.17
CA LYS A 98 -8.11 -0.82 -17.90
C LYS A 98 -7.74 0.64 -18.11
N VAL A 99 -6.63 1.09 -17.55
CA VAL A 99 -6.12 2.45 -17.67
C VAL A 99 -4.71 2.46 -18.28
N ASP A 100 -4.36 3.55 -18.94
CA ASP A 100 -3.07 3.72 -19.61
C ASP A 100 -2.01 4.37 -18.71
N CYS A 101 -2.42 4.90 -17.55
CA CYS A 101 -1.54 5.56 -16.59
C CYS A 101 -0.96 4.60 -15.53
N ALA A 102 0.02 5.08 -14.78
CA ALA A 102 0.56 4.33 -13.65
C ALA A 102 -0.50 4.17 -12.53
N VAL A 103 -0.56 2.97 -11.93
CA VAL A 103 -1.48 2.68 -10.82
C VAL A 103 -0.70 2.31 -9.57
N ILE A 104 -0.98 3.00 -8.46
CA ILE A 104 -0.41 2.73 -7.14
C ILE A 104 -1.47 2.11 -6.25
N ASN A 105 -1.18 0.95 -5.68
CA ASN A 105 -2.04 0.25 -4.74
C ASN A 105 -1.91 0.85 -3.33
N ALA A 106 -2.96 1.52 -2.86
CA ALA A 106 -3.08 2.10 -1.52
C ALA A 106 -3.93 1.24 -0.56
N GLY A 107 -4.19 0.00 -0.93
CA GLY A 107 -4.95 -1.00 -0.18
C GLY A 107 -5.98 -1.70 -1.06
N ASP A 108 -5.90 -3.03 -1.13
CA ASP A 108 -6.66 -3.92 -2.01
C ASP A 108 -7.36 -5.00 -1.20
N GLY A 109 -8.55 -4.72 -0.72
CA GLY A 109 -9.34 -5.64 0.10
C GLY A 109 -8.58 -6.18 1.31
N LEU A 110 -8.58 -7.49 1.47
CA LEU A 110 -7.74 -8.21 2.44
C LEU A 110 -6.41 -8.68 1.84
N HIS A 111 -6.17 -8.38 0.55
CA HIS A 111 -5.10 -8.96 -0.25
C HIS A 111 -3.76 -8.24 -0.03
N GLU A 112 -3.68 -6.92 -0.33
CA GLU A 112 -2.39 -6.22 -0.29
C GLU A 112 -2.50 -4.76 0.15
N HIS A 113 -1.41 -4.27 0.75
CA HIS A 113 -1.11 -2.87 1.00
C HIS A 113 0.40 -2.62 0.84
N PRO A 114 0.91 -2.64 -0.40
CA PRO A 114 2.35 -2.67 -0.66
C PRO A 114 3.12 -1.48 -0.07
N THR A 115 2.53 -0.28 -0.16
CA THR A 115 3.17 0.92 0.39
C THR A 115 3.29 0.91 1.92
N GLN A 116 2.37 0.22 2.61
CA GLN A 116 2.48 0.01 4.06
C GLN A 116 3.60 -1.00 4.37
N GLY A 117 3.69 -2.11 3.63
CA GLY A 117 4.79 -3.06 3.79
C GLY A 117 6.16 -2.40 3.59
N LEU A 118 6.31 -1.53 2.59
CA LEU A 118 7.54 -0.75 2.37
C LEU A 118 7.83 0.23 3.50
N LEU A 119 6.79 0.88 4.06
CA LEU A 119 6.93 1.79 5.20
C LEU A 119 7.38 1.03 6.45
N ASP A 120 6.82 -0.14 6.71
CA ASP A 120 7.18 -1.00 7.85
C ASP A 120 8.65 -1.46 7.72
N THR A 121 9.06 -1.90 6.53
CA THR A 121 10.46 -2.31 6.29
C THR A 121 11.44 -1.16 6.43
N LEU A 122 11.09 0.06 5.99
CA LEU A 122 11.92 1.24 6.20
C LEU A 122 12.09 1.54 7.69
N THR A 123 11.01 1.46 8.46
CA THR A 123 11.01 1.68 9.91
C THR A 123 11.90 0.64 10.61
N ILE A 124 11.71 -0.64 10.31
CA ILE A 124 12.53 -1.73 10.85
C ILE A 124 14.02 -1.52 10.54
N ARG A 125 14.34 -1.18 9.28
CA ARG A 125 15.73 -0.93 8.88
C ARG A 125 16.34 0.24 9.66
N ARG A 126 15.60 1.31 9.89
CA ARG A 126 16.09 2.47 10.67
C ARG A 126 16.35 2.12 12.12
N GLU A 127 15.45 1.35 12.74
CA GLU A 127 15.56 0.97 14.16
C GLU A 127 16.60 -0.12 14.40
N LYS A 128 16.81 -1.05 13.45
CA LYS A 128 17.70 -2.21 13.58
C LYS A 128 19.00 -2.09 12.80
N GLY A 129 19.14 -1.06 11.97
CA GLY A 129 20.31 -0.86 11.10
C GLY A 129 20.36 -1.75 9.86
N ARG A 130 19.58 -2.84 9.83
CA ARG A 130 19.51 -3.82 8.75
C ARG A 130 18.14 -4.50 8.72
N ILE A 131 17.88 -5.30 7.68
CA ILE A 131 16.73 -6.23 7.59
C ILE A 131 17.21 -7.64 7.43
N GLU A 132 18.23 -7.85 6.57
CA GLU A 132 18.80 -9.17 6.29
C GLU A 132 19.19 -9.91 7.58
N GLY A 133 18.76 -11.17 7.68
CA GLY A 133 19.01 -12.06 8.81
C GLY A 133 18.25 -11.75 10.10
N LEU A 134 17.35 -10.74 10.12
CA LEU A 134 16.48 -10.53 11.27
C LEU A 134 15.43 -11.64 11.38
N ASN A 135 15.10 -11.99 12.63
CA ASN A 135 13.91 -12.76 12.94
C ASN A 135 12.78 -11.79 13.26
N VAL A 136 11.72 -11.82 12.48
CA VAL A 136 10.55 -10.93 12.65
C VAL A 136 9.32 -11.80 12.83
N THR A 137 8.60 -11.61 13.94
CA THR A 137 7.33 -12.30 14.19
C THR A 137 6.18 -11.32 14.02
N ILE A 138 5.22 -11.66 13.17
CA ILE A 138 3.96 -10.92 12.98
C ILE A 138 2.87 -11.68 13.70
N CYS A 139 2.22 -11.04 14.69
CA CYS A 139 1.26 -11.68 15.57
C CYS A 139 -0.15 -11.11 15.39
N GLY A 140 -1.16 -11.96 15.47
CA GLY A 140 -2.57 -11.54 15.53
C GLY A 140 -3.46 -12.18 14.47
N ASP A 141 -4.41 -11.40 13.92
CA ASP A 141 -5.29 -11.81 12.85
C ASP A 141 -4.57 -11.66 11.50
N ILE A 142 -3.80 -12.67 11.15
CA ILE A 142 -2.98 -12.68 9.94
C ILE A 142 -3.83 -12.88 8.68
N ALA A 143 -4.81 -13.79 8.74
CA ALA A 143 -5.64 -14.16 7.60
C ALA A 143 -6.44 -12.99 7.01
N HIS A 144 -6.84 -12.03 7.84
CA HIS A 144 -7.63 -10.87 7.44
C HIS A 144 -6.80 -9.56 7.37
N SER A 145 -5.47 -9.66 7.48
CA SER A 145 -4.58 -8.51 7.46
C SER A 145 -3.80 -8.41 6.15
N ARG A 146 -4.26 -7.54 5.25
CA ARG A 146 -3.50 -7.17 4.05
C ARG A 146 -2.10 -6.61 4.35
N VAL A 147 -1.93 -5.98 5.53
CA VAL A 147 -0.64 -5.46 5.97
C VAL A 147 0.29 -6.60 6.34
N ALA A 148 -0.17 -7.58 7.12
CA ALA A 148 0.64 -8.75 7.48
C ALA A 148 1.17 -9.46 6.24
N ARG A 149 0.32 -9.65 5.21
CA ARG A 149 0.71 -10.26 3.94
C ARG A 149 1.81 -9.43 3.24
N SER A 150 1.56 -8.15 2.98
CA SER A 150 2.51 -7.28 2.27
C SER A 150 3.82 -7.11 3.03
N THR A 151 3.78 -7.00 4.36
CA THR A 151 4.97 -6.87 5.20
C THR A 151 5.77 -8.17 5.22
N THR A 152 5.10 -9.35 5.25
CA THR A 152 5.77 -10.65 5.12
C THR A 152 6.52 -10.76 3.80
N TYR A 153 5.88 -10.46 2.66
CA TYR A 153 6.53 -10.44 1.35
C TYR A 153 7.75 -9.52 1.32
N ALA A 154 7.58 -8.28 1.78
CA ALA A 154 8.64 -7.28 1.74
C ALA A 154 9.84 -7.69 2.60
N LEU A 155 9.62 -8.17 3.82
CA LEU A 155 10.65 -8.64 4.72
C LEU A 155 11.38 -9.88 4.18
N HIS A 156 10.63 -10.84 3.65
CA HIS A 156 11.21 -12.03 3.03
C HIS A 156 12.15 -11.68 1.87
N GLN A 157 11.69 -10.80 0.96
CA GLN A 157 12.51 -10.33 -0.17
C GLN A 157 13.78 -9.57 0.25
N LEU A 158 13.75 -8.96 1.44
CA LEU A 158 14.91 -8.27 2.03
C LEU A 158 15.77 -9.17 2.93
N GLY A 159 15.53 -10.48 2.93
CA GLY A 159 16.36 -11.48 3.60
C GLY A 159 16.08 -11.65 5.10
N ALA A 160 14.94 -11.16 5.60
CA ALA A 160 14.50 -11.48 6.95
C ALA A 160 13.85 -12.86 7.03
N ARG A 161 13.93 -13.50 8.19
CA ARG A 161 13.19 -14.71 8.54
C ARG A 161 11.87 -14.30 9.22
N VAL A 162 10.76 -14.51 8.52
CA VAL A 162 9.44 -14.08 9.00
C VAL A 162 8.69 -15.25 9.60
N ARG A 163 8.18 -15.08 10.81
CA ARG A 163 7.31 -16.02 11.52
C ARG A 163 5.94 -15.39 11.67
N LEU A 164 4.88 -16.19 11.49
CA LEU A 164 3.52 -15.75 11.70
C LEU A 164 2.97 -16.45 12.94
N ALA A 165 2.34 -15.72 13.85
CA ALA A 165 1.80 -16.26 15.08
C ALA A 165 0.37 -15.77 15.34
N GLY A 166 -0.53 -16.69 15.69
CA GLY A 166 -1.92 -16.35 16.00
C GLY A 166 -2.79 -17.57 16.18
N PRO A 167 -4.05 -17.38 16.60
CA PRO A 167 -5.01 -18.48 16.68
C PRO A 167 -5.15 -19.19 15.32
N LYS A 168 -5.28 -20.52 15.33
CA LYS A 168 -5.37 -21.36 14.13
C LYS A 168 -6.41 -20.86 13.12
N THR A 169 -7.52 -20.32 13.59
CA THR A 169 -8.63 -19.78 12.76
C THR A 169 -8.29 -18.45 12.09
N LEU A 170 -7.26 -17.75 12.56
CA LEU A 170 -6.80 -16.44 12.08
C LEU A 170 -5.48 -16.51 11.33
N LEU A 171 -5.01 -17.72 11.01
CA LEU A 171 -3.80 -17.96 10.22
C LEU A 171 -4.17 -18.37 8.80
N PRO A 172 -3.50 -17.81 7.77
CA PRO A 172 -3.76 -18.18 6.38
C PRO A 172 -3.22 -19.58 6.07
N ARG A 173 -3.92 -20.30 5.21
CA ARG A 173 -3.49 -21.63 4.76
C ARG A 173 -2.29 -21.58 3.82
N ASP A 174 -2.11 -20.47 3.12
CA ASP A 174 -1.09 -20.20 2.11
C ASP A 174 0.10 -19.37 2.66
N ALA A 175 0.28 -19.36 3.97
CA ALA A 175 1.33 -18.56 4.64
C ALA A 175 2.75 -18.80 4.09
N SER A 176 3.05 -20.02 3.69
CA SER A 176 4.33 -20.38 3.06
C SER A 176 4.54 -19.71 1.70
N GLU A 177 3.46 -19.46 0.96
CA GLU A 177 3.52 -18.77 -0.33
C GLU A 177 3.87 -17.27 -0.15
N TRP A 178 3.65 -16.73 1.06
CA TRP A 178 4.03 -15.35 1.38
C TRP A 178 5.52 -15.21 1.74
N GLY A 179 6.24 -16.33 1.85
CA GLY A 179 7.64 -16.39 2.28
C GLY A 179 7.81 -16.42 3.81
N ALA A 180 6.75 -16.82 4.55
CA ALA A 180 6.89 -17.10 5.97
C ALA A 180 7.73 -18.36 6.21
N GLU A 181 8.72 -18.28 7.11
CA GLU A 181 9.58 -19.41 7.50
C GLU A 181 8.81 -20.43 8.33
N SER A 182 7.92 -19.95 9.21
CA SER A 182 7.12 -20.81 10.10
C SER A 182 5.83 -20.12 10.54
N VAL A 183 4.87 -20.94 10.96
CA VAL A 183 3.57 -20.51 11.47
C VAL A 183 3.34 -21.15 12.84
N HIS A 184 2.98 -20.35 13.81
CA HIS A 184 2.82 -20.74 15.20
C HIS A 184 1.40 -20.45 15.69
N THR A 185 0.81 -21.40 16.40
CA THR A 185 -0.50 -21.25 17.07
C THR A 185 -0.37 -20.98 18.56
N ASP A 186 0.83 -21.09 19.08
CA ASP A 186 1.23 -20.86 20.46
C ASP A 186 2.34 -19.83 20.50
N PHE A 187 2.38 -19.00 21.56
CA PHE A 187 3.39 -17.98 21.77
C PHE A 187 4.52 -18.42 22.70
N ASP A 188 4.37 -19.60 23.32
CA ASP A 188 5.31 -20.14 24.31
C ASP A 188 6.38 -21.07 23.70
N THR A 189 6.41 -21.21 22.37
CA THR A 189 7.36 -22.09 21.63
C THR A 189 8.30 -21.31 20.70
#